data_18fc54337a37a6ec7a260e0103a3ba6b
#
_entry.id   18fc54337a37a6ec7a260e0103a3ba6b
#
_cell.length_a   1.000
_cell.length_b   1.000
_cell.length_c   1.000
_cell.angle_alpha   90.00
_cell.angle_beta   90.00
_cell.angle_gamma   90.00
#
_symmetry.space_group_name_H-M   'P 1'
#
loop_
_entity.id
_entity.type
_entity.pdbx_description
1 polymer ?
#
loop_
_entity_poly.entity_id
_entity_poly.type
_entity_poly.pdbx_seq_one_letter_code
_entity_poly.pdbx_strand_id
1 'polypeptide(L)'
;MLCLPPYVGEITAAAGVQLLITHFGVEVLFNFGVVGALTERASSYAMTYVGRVCHYAMDTSAVDGCEVGYYDVLGSKFAENDSALIAKAKTVLDLPVVTCASADKFVAVPAEKADIARRFDAEICDMESAAIAIVCRYNNLPCLMVKCVADTLFGGAEDYTTKMQTILYDFRTVAEQICK
;
A
#
# COMPACT_ATOMS: atom_id res chain seq x y z
N MET A 1 5.68 20.53 -1.48
CA MET A 1 5.58 19.08 -1.66
C MET A 1 6.92 18.55 -2.13
N LEU A 2 7.51 17.59 -1.40
CA LEU A 2 8.72 16.87 -1.79
C LEU A 2 8.30 15.53 -2.41
N CYS A 3 8.94 15.12 -3.50
CA CYS A 3 8.66 13.83 -4.14
C CYS A 3 9.95 13.01 -4.21
N LEU A 4 9.86 11.74 -3.84
CA LEU A 4 10.90 10.77 -4.14
C LEU A 4 10.56 10.03 -5.45
N PRO A 5 11.58 9.67 -6.24
CA PRO A 5 11.35 8.83 -7.41
C PRO A 5 10.80 7.46 -6.98
N PRO A 6 10.05 6.77 -7.85
CA PRO A 6 9.55 5.44 -7.57
C PRO A 6 10.72 4.45 -7.48
N TYR A 7 10.88 3.84 -6.33
CA TYR A 7 11.77 2.70 -6.14
C TYR A 7 10.91 1.47 -5.83
N VAL A 8 11.26 0.35 -6.42
CA VAL A 8 10.56 -0.92 -6.17
C VAL A 8 11.17 -1.61 -4.95
N GLY A 9 10.30 -2.12 -4.09
CA GLY A 9 10.67 -2.97 -2.97
C GLY A 9 10.72 -2.26 -1.61
N GLU A 10 10.52 -3.07 -0.57
CA GLU A 10 10.33 -2.59 0.79
C GLU A 10 11.57 -1.90 1.36
N ILE A 11 12.78 -2.39 1.09
CA ILE A 11 14.03 -1.81 1.61
C ILE A 11 14.20 -0.36 1.10
N THR A 12 14.02 -0.15 -0.18
CA THR A 12 14.17 1.17 -0.80
C THR A 12 13.06 2.13 -0.39
N ALA A 13 11.83 1.62 -0.24
CA ALA A 13 10.70 2.39 0.26
C ALA A 13 10.92 2.84 1.71
N ALA A 14 11.36 1.93 2.60
CA ALA A 14 11.69 2.26 3.98
C ALA A 14 12.77 3.34 4.08
N ALA A 15 13.88 3.17 3.34
CA ALA A 15 14.99 4.12 3.32
C ALA A 15 14.54 5.50 2.81
N GLY A 16 13.71 5.54 1.76
CA GLY A 16 13.17 6.77 1.20
C GLY A 16 12.26 7.51 2.17
N VAL A 17 11.34 6.82 2.83
CA VAL A 17 10.45 7.42 3.84
C VAL A 17 11.26 7.95 5.02
N GLN A 18 12.23 7.16 5.53
CA GLN A 18 13.06 7.61 6.64
C GLN A 18 13.91 8.83 6.27
N LEU A 19 14.41 8.91 5.03
CA LEU A 19 15.13 10.10 4.53
C LEU A 19 14.23 11.34 4.53
N LEU A 20 12.97 11.22 4.06
CA LEU A 20 12.01 12.33 4.09
C LEU A 20 11.79 12.83 5.52
N ILE A 21 11.64 11.92 6.46
CA ILE A 21 11.40 12.24 7.87
C ILE A 21 12.62 12.93 8.48
N THR A 22 13.80 12.30 8.40
CA THR A 22 15.00 12.75 9.14
C THR A 22 15.70 13.95 8.52
N HIS A 23 15.66 14.05 7.19
CA HIS A 23 16.39 15.12 6.48
C HIS A 23 15.50 16.31 6.14
N PHE A 24 14.23 16.06 5.84
CA PHE A 24 13.31 17.12 5.39
C PHE A 24 12.23 17.46 6.42
N GLY A 25 12.10 16.71 7.52
CA GLY A 25 11.15 17.00 8.58
C GLY A 25 9.69 17.02 8.10
N VAL A 26 9.31 16.07 7.23
CA VAL A 26 7.94 16.01 6.71
C VAL A 26 6.94 15.69 7.81
N GLU A 27 5.77 16.32 7.79
CA GLU A 27 4.72 16.17 8.80
C GLU A 27 3.59 15.22 8.37
N VAL A 28 3.48 14.93 7.08
CA VAL A 28 2.51 14.00 6.48
C VAL A 28 3.16 13.29 5.31
N LEU A 29 2.93 12.00 5.19
CA LEU A 29 3.32 11.23 4.02
C LEU A 29 2.11 10.96 3.12
N PHE A 30 2.31 11.18 1.83
CA PHE A 30 1.36 10.82 0.80
C PHE A 30 2.00 9.80 -0.13
N ASN A 31 1.45 8.58 -0.19
CA ASN A 31 1.93 7.53 -1.06
C ASN A 31 0.96 7.27 -2.21
N PHE A 32 1.49 7.30 -3.41
CA PHE A 32 0.83 6.83 -4.63
C PHE A 32 1.57 5.62 -5.18
N GLY A 33 0.82 4.68 -5.71
CA GLY A 33 1.41 3.51 -6.33
C GLY A 33 0.37 2.68 -7.06
N VAL A 34 0.85 1.66 -7.74
CA VAL A 34 0.04 0.66 -8.42
C VAL A 34 -0.01 -0.62 -7.60
N VAL A 35 -1.11 -1.36 -7.73
CA VAL A 35 -1.35 -2.59 -6.98
C VAL A 35 -1.98 -3.66 -7.86
N GLY A 36 -1.77 -4.92 -7.48
CA GLY A 36 -2.52 -6.04 -8.00
C GLY A 36 -3.78 -6.29 -7.17
N ALA A 37 -4.89 -6.63 -7.84
CA ALA A 37 -6.10 -7.10 -7.17
C ALA A 37 -5.94 -8.54 -6.69
N LEU A 38 -6.34 -8.80 -5.45
CA LEU A 38 -6.39 -10.13 -4.83
C LEU A 38 -7.79 -10.75 -4.91
N THR A 39 -8.81 -9.94 -5.24
CA THR A 39 -10.22 -10.36 -5.30
C THR A 39 -10.86 -9.87 -6.60
N GLU A 40 -11.96 -10.53 -7.01
CA GLU A 40 -12.76 -10.07 -8.15
C GLU A 40 -13.32 -8.67 -7.91
N ARG A 41 -13.77 -8.40 -6.69
CA ARG A 41 -14.29 -7.08 -6.29
C ARG A 41 -13.23 -6.00 -6.50
N ALA A 42 -12.01 -6.23 -6.03
CA ALA A 42 -10.92 -5.27 -6.19
C ALA A 42 -10.50 -5.08 -7.65
N SER A 43 -10.65 -6.12 -8.49
CA SER A 43 -10.39 -6.04 -9.94
C SER A 43 -11.29 -5.04 -10.67
N SER A 44 -12.44 -4.70 -10.09
CA SER A 44 -13.37 -3.69 -10.64
C SER A 44 -13.04 -2.25 -10.24
N TYR A 45 -12.10 -2.04 -9.31
CA TYR A 45 -11.74 -0.70 -8.86
C TYR A 45 -10.71 -0.07 -9.80
N ALA A 46 -10.90 1.21 -10.12
CA ALA A 46 -9.85 2.00 -10.77
C ALA A 46 -8.80 2.43 -9.75
N MET A 47 -9.28 2.94 -8.61
CA MET A 47 -8.44 3.46 -7.51
C MET A 47 -9.05 3.10 -6.15
N THR A 48 -8.20 3.09 -5.10
CA THR A 48 -8.60 2.80 -3.73
C THR A 48 -7.80 3.64 -2.74
N TYR A 49 -8.36 3.89 -1.55
CA TYR A 49 -7.58 4.22 -0.35
C TYR A 49 -7.18 2.93 0.37
N VAL A 50 -5.98 2.92 0.95
CA VAL A 50 -5.56 1.84 1.83
C VAL A 50 -5.88 2.22 3.27
N GLY A 51 -6.76 1.46 3.92
CA GLY A 51 -7.10 1.66 5.33
C GLY A 51 -6.05 1.06 6.26
N ARG A 52 -5.59 -0.14 5.93
CA ARG A 52 -4.58 -0.86 6.68
C ARG A 52 -3.70 -1.72 5.78
N VAL A 53 -2.49 -2.00 6.24
CA VAL A 53 -1.50 -2.80 5.51
C VAL A 53 -1.03 -3.95 6.38
N CYS A 54 -0.84 -5.14 5.80
CA CYS A 54 -0.11 -6.23 6.43
C CYS A 54 1.15 -6.59 5.62
N HIS A 55 2.23 -6.95 6.33
CA HIS A 55 3.42 -7.51 5.71
C HIS A 55 3.31 -9.04 5.67
N TYR A 56 2.76 -9.59 4.59
CA TYR A 56 2.38 -10.99 4.53
C TYR A 56 3.57 -11.98 4.48
N ALA A 57 4.79 -11.49 4.26
CA ALA A 57 6.02 -12.30 4.26
C ALA A 57 6.79 -12.25 5.59
N MET A 58 6.39 -11.41 6.56
CA MET A 58 6.99 -11.38 7.90
C MET A 58 6.46 -12.57 8.71
N ASP A 59 7.32 -13.55 8.98
CA ASP A 59 6.93 -14.78 9.68
C ASP A 59 7.98 -15.18 10.72
N THR A 60 7.66 -14.95 11.98
CA THR A 60 8.45 -15.38 13.15
C THR A 60 7.74 -16.47 13.94
N SER A 61 6.62 -17.00 13.43
CA SER A 61 5.74 -17.94 14.14
C SER A 61 6.44 -19.20 14.68
N ALA A 62 7.47 -19.67 13.98
CA ALA A 62 8.27 -20.80 14.43
C ALA A 62 9.18 -20.50 15.64
N VAL A 63 9.43 -19.21 15.95
CA VAL A 63 10.31 -18.76 17.04
C VAL A 63 9.51 -18.31 18.26
N ASP A 64 8.47 -17.50 18.06
CA ASP A 64 7.74 -16.82 19.11
C ASP A 64 6.24 -17.14 19.16
N GLY A 65 5.73 -17.90 18.17
CA GLY A 65 4.33 -18.26 18.05
C GLY A 65 3.43 -17.10 17.61
N CYS A 66 3.97 -15.94 17.23
CA CYS A 66 3.22 -14.83 16.72
C CYS A 66 2.55 -15.16 15.37
N GLU A 67 1.47 -14.49 15.06
CA GLU A 67 0.83 -14.63 13.75
C GLU A 67 1.70 -13.98 12.66
N VAL A 68 1.62 -14.52 11.43
CA VAL A 68 2.33 -13.97 10.28
C VAL A 68 1.92 -12.51 10.05
N GLY A 69 2.91 -11.63 9.86
CA GLY A 69 2.71 -10.19 9.68
C GLY A 69 2.80 -9.38 10.98
N TYR A 70 2.96 -10.02 12.14
CA TYR A 70 3.01 -9.33 13.42
C TYR A 70 4.30 -8.52 13.59
N TYR A 71 4.17 -7.31 14.10
CA TYR A 71 5.27 -6.42 14.51
C TYR A 71 5.03 -5.88 15.91
N ASP A 72 6.03 -5.97 16.79
CA ASP A 72 5.95 -5.46 18.17
C ASP A 72 5.58 -3.97 18.20
N VAL A 73 6.13 -3.17 17.31
CA VAL A 73 5.84 -1.73 17.23
C VAL A 73 4.37 -1.43 16.88
N LEU A 74 3.71 -2.36 16.21
CA LEU A 74 2.29 -2.24 15.87
C LEU A 74 1.40 -2.85 16.97
N GLY A 75 1.90 -3.85 17.69
CA GLY A 75 1.10 -4.73 18.55
C GLY A 75 0.06 -5.53 17.75
N SER A 76 0.26 -5.69 16.44
CA SER A 76 -0.69 -6.25 15.49
C SER A 76 0.02 -6.69 14.22
N LYS A 77 -0.65 -7.49 13.38
CA LYS A 77 -0.22 -7.75 12.00
C LYS A 77 -0.60 -6.63 11.02
N PHE A 78 -1.40 -5.66 11.46
CA PHE A 78 -1.84 -4.57 10.62
C PHE A 78 -1.26 -3.23 11.06
N ALA A 79 -0.69 -2.50 10.10
CA ALA A 79 -0.38 -1.08 10.24
C ALA A 79 -1.57 -0.28 9.71
N GLU A 80 -2.24 0.45 10.59
CA GLU A 80 -3.37 1.30 10.23
C GLU A 80 -2.87 2.63 9.64
N ASN A 81 -3.44 3.04 8.51
CA ASN A 81 -3.27 4.38 7.96
C ASN A 81 -4.15 5.40 8.68
N ASP A 82 -3.86 6.67 8.50
CA ASP A 82 -4.56 7.75 9.21
C ASP A 82 -6.01 7.88 8.71
N SER A 83 -6.97 7.53 9.57
CA SER A 83 -8.40 7.55 9.24
C SER A 83 -8.94 8.97 9.03
N ALA A 84 -8.35 9.99 9.67
CA ALA A 84 -8.78 11.38 9.50
C ALA A 84 -8.34 11.91 8.14
N LEU A 85 -7.12 11.56 7.70
CA LEU A 85 -6.67 11.88 6.35
C LEU A 85 -7.52 11.19 5.29
N ILE A 86 -7.86 9.91 5.48
CA ILE A 86 -8.76 9.18 4.57
C ILE A 86 -10.13 9.86 4.52
N ALA A 87 -10.71 10.20 5.67
CA ALA A 87 -12.01 10.87 5.72
C ALA A 87 -11.99 12.22 4.99
N LYS A 88 -10.93 13.02 5.20
CA LYS A 88 -10.72 14.28 4.47
C LYS A 88 -10.59 14.03 2.96
N ALA A 89 -9.77 13.08 2.55
CA ALA A 89 -9.57 12.77 1.14
C ALA A 89 -10.86 12.29 0.46
N LYS A 90 -11.71 11.54 1.16
CA LYS A 90 -13.03 11.09 0.67
C LYS A 90 -14.01 12.23 0.40
N THR A 91 -13.85 13.40 1.01
CA THR A 91 -14.68 14.59 0.66
C THR A 91 -14.35 15.14 -0.72
N VAL A 92 -13.16 14.85 -1.23
CA VAL A 92 -12.69 15.28 -2.56
C VAL A 92 -12.91 14.19 -3.61
N LEU A 93 -12.59 12.95 -3.24
CA LEU A 93 -12.69 11.80 -4.12
C LEU A 93 -13.17 10.59 -3.33
N ASP A 94 -14.42 10.16 -3.57
CA ASP A 94 -15.02 9.02 -2.86
C ASP A 94 -14.56 7.70 -3.47
N LEU A 95 -13.49 7.13 -2.89
CA LEU A 95 -12.95 5.83 -3.28
C LEU A 95 -13.22 4.78 -2.20
N PRO A 96 -13.25 3.49 -2.57
CA PRO A 96 -13.29 2.39 -1.60
C PRO A 96 -12.04 2.40 -0.72
N VAL A 97 -12.21 1.99 0.54
CA VAL A 97 -11.11 1.79 1.50
C VAL A 97 -10.89 0.29 1.64
N VAL A 98 -9.66 -0.16 1.43
CA VAL A 98 -9.31 -1.58 1.34
C VAL A 98 -8.12 -1.94 2.24
N THR A 99 -7.91 -3.23 2.47
CA THR A 99 -6.70 -3.79 3.09
C THR A 99 -5.68 -4.13 2.00
N CYS A 100 -4.42 -3.74 2.19
CA CYS A 100 -3.30 -4.08 1.32
C CYS A 100 -2.40 -5.14 1.98
N ALA A 101 -2.07 -6.21 1.25
CA ALA A 101 -1.03 -7.15 1.61
C ALA A 101 0.25 -6.79 0.84
N SER A 102 1.37 -6.57 1.55
CA SER A 102 2.62 -6.10 0.95
C SER A 102 3.79 -7.02 1.28
N ALA A 103 4.67 -7.27 0.30
CA ALA A 103 5.96 -7.95 0.47
C ALA A 103 6.79 -7.82 -0.81
N ASP A 104 8.10 -8.04 -0.74
CA ASP A 104 9.03 -7.99 -1.89
C ASP A 104 8.79 -9.12 -2.92
N LYS A 105 7.54 -9.23 -3.42
CA LYS A 105 7.15 -10.21 -4.42
C LYS A 105 6.01 -9.72 -5.32
N PHE A 106 6.22 -9.84 -6.65
CA PHE A 106 5.13 -9.68 -7.60
C PHE A 106 4.27 -10.96 -7.62
N VAL A 107 3.03 -10.85 -7.16
CA VAL A 107 2.09 -11.98 -7.07
C VAL A 107 1.33 -12.13 -8.38
N ALA A 108 1.78 -13.06 -9.24
CA ALA A 108 1.18 -13.29 -10.56
C ALA A 108 0.17 -14.45 -10.60
N VAL A 109 0.27 -15.40 -9.66
CA VAL A 109 -0.50 -16.64 -9.70
C VAL A 109 -1.86 -16.47 -9.01
N PRO A 110 -3.01 -16.71 -9.68
CA PRO A 110 -4.33 -16.52 -9.09
C PRO A 110 -4.57 -17.29 -7.79
N ALA A 111 -4.08 -18.51 -7.69
CA ALA A 111 -4.21 -19.32 -6.47
C ALA A 111 -3.44 -18.71 -5.28
N GLU A 112 -2.28 -18.08 -5.52
CA GLU A 112 -1.53 -17.37 -4.51
C GLU A 112 -2.24 -16.07 -4.10
N LYS A 113 -2.78 -15.31 -5.07
CA LYS A 113 -3.60 -14.13 -4.81
C LYS A 113 -4.77 -14.47 -3.89
N ALA A 114 -5.50 -15.55 -4.18
CA ALA A 114 -6.63 -16.00 -3.39
C ALA A 114 -6.22 -16.45 -1.96
N ASP A 115 -5.06 -17.10 -1.80
CA ASP A 115 -4.55 -17.49 -0.48
C ASP A 115 -4.17 -16.28 0.37
N ILE A 116 -3.47 -15.31 -0.20
CA ILE A 116 -3.12 -14.05 0.48
C ILE A 116 -4.40 -13.30 0.89
N ALA A 117 -5.37 -13.16 -0.03
CA ALA A 117 -6.65 -12.51 0.28
C ALA A 117 -7.34 -13.14 1.49
N ARG A 118 -7.41 -14.46 1.52
CA ARG A 118 -8.08 -15.23 2.60
C ARG A 118 -7.34 -15.13 3.93
N ARG A 119 -6.00 -15.24 3.92
CA ARG A 119 -5.17 -15.25 5.15
C ARG A 119 -5.11 -13.88 5.83
N PHE A 120 -5.10 -12.82 5.06
CA PHE A 120 -4.88 -11.46 5.56
C PHE A 120 -6.08 -10.53 5.41
N ASP A 121 -7.23 -11.05 4.97
CA ASP A 121 -8.42 -10.23 4.70
C ASP A 121 -8.07 -9.03 3.83
N ALA A 122 -7.28 -9.29 2.76
CA ALA A 122 -6.73 -8.27 1.88
C ALA A 122 -7.41 -8.30 0.51
N GLU A 123 -7.66 -7.11 -0.05
CA GLU A 123 -8.26 -6.97 -1.38
C GLU A 123 -7.23 -6.67 -2.46
N ILE A 124 -6.09 -6.06 -2.10
CA ILE A 124 -5.02 -5.67 -3.02
C ILE A 124 -3.64 -6.05 -2.48
N CYS A 125 -2.64 -6.11 -3.37
CA CYS A 125 -1.25 -6.32 -2.97
C CYS A 125 -0.27 -5.43 -3.73
N ASP A 126 0.86 -5.14 -3.07
CA ASP A 126 2.01 -4.42 -3.65
C ASP A 126 3.34 -4.86 -3.03
N MET A 127 4.39 -4.09 -3.28
CA MET A 127 5.75 -4.39 -2.84
C MET A 127 6.37 -3.29 -1.96
N GLU A 128 5.61 -2.31 -1.47
CA GLU A 128 6.16 -1.14 -0.74
C GLU A 128 5.33 -0.71 0.46
N SER A 129 4.03 -0.95 0.43
CA SER A 129 3.10 -0.36 1.42
C SER A 129 3.39 -0.78 2.85
N ALA A 130 3.86 -2.02 3.09
CA ALA A 130 4.20 -2.46 4.45
C ALA A 130 5.37 -1.66 5.01
N ALA A 131 6.45 -1.54 4.26
CA ALA A 131 7.62 -0.75 4.67
C ALA A 131 7.25 0.71 4.95
N ILE A 132 6.47 1.33 4.06
CA ILE A 132 6.02 2.71 4.22
C ILE A 132 5.19 2.88 5.49
N ALA A 133 4.15 2.04 5.68
CA ALA A 133 3.24 2.13 6.81
C ALA A 133 3.96 1.90 8.15
N ILE A 134 4.85 0.89 8.21
CA ILE A 134 5.61 0.55 9.41
C ILE A 134 6.58 1.68 9.78
N VAL A 135 7.32 2.23 8.82
CA VAL A 135 8.24 3.36 9.08
C VAL A 135 7.46 4.61 9.52
N CYS A 136 6.32 4.91 8.91
CA CYS A 136 5.45 5.99 9.35
C CYS A 136 4.98 5.77 10.79
N ARG A 137 4.58 4.55 11.14
CA ARG A 137 4.16 4.21 12.49
C ARG A 137 5.29 4.36 13.52
N TYR A 138 6.51 3.91 13.20
CA TYR A 138 7.69 4.11 14.05
C TYR A 138 7.97 5.57 14.36
N ASN A 139 7.69 6.45 13.41
CA ASN A 139 7.97 7.89 13.53
C ASN A 139 6.72 8.71 13.93
N ASN A 140 5.57 8.08 14.23
CA ASN A 140 4.29 8.74 14.48
C ASN A 140 3.90 9.73 13.36
N LEU A 141 4.23 9.39 12.11
CA LEU A 141 3.94 10.20 10.93
C LEU A 141 2.59 9.79 10.32
N PRO A 142 1.62 10.71 10.19
CA PRO A 142 0.39 10.43 9.46
C PRO A 142 0.66 10.05 8.01
N CYS A 143 -0.02 9.00 7.53
CA CYS A 143 0.15 8.49 6.17
C CYS A 143 -1.20 8.35 5.47
N LEU A 144 -1.27 8.80 4.23
CA LEU A 144 -2.37 8.55 3.30
C LEU A 144 -1.85 7.79 2.10
N MET A 145 -2.45 6.64 1.80
CA MET A 145 -2.11 5.84 0.62
C MET A 145 -3.26 5.79 -0.36
N VAL A 146 -2.98 6.16 -1.61
CA VAL A 146 -3.90 6.03 -2.74
C VAL A 146 -3.28 5.10 -3.77
N LYS A 147 -4.01 4.08 -4.19
CA LYS A 147 -3.50 3.05 -5.09
C LYS A 147 -4.38 2.91 -6.33
N CYS A 148 -3.75 2.73 -7.49
CA CYS A 148 -4.43 2.32 -8.73
C CYS A 148 -4.32 0.82 -8.93
N VAL A 149 -5.43 0.17 -9.26
CA VAL A 149 -5.44 -1.25 -9.58
C VAL A 149 -4.95 -1.45 -11.02
N ALA A 150 -3.73 -1.93 -11.15
CA ALA A 150 -3.06 -2.13 -12.44
C ALA A 150 -3.11 -3.58 -12.94
N ASP A 151 -3.41 -4.53 -12.07
CA ASP A 151 -3.45 -5.96 -12.35
C ASP A 151 -4.69 -6.59 -11.72
N THR A 152 -5.43 -7.38 -12.49
CA THR A 152 -6.66 -8.04 -12.03
C THR A 152 -6.36 -9.38 -11.34
N LEU A 153 -7.37 -10.00 -10.69
CA LEU A 153 -7.22 -11.30 -10.04
C LEU A 153 -6.67 -12.37 -11.00
N PHE A 154 -7.12 -12.36 -12.25
CA PHE A 154 -6.71 -13.32 -13.29
C PHE A 154 -5.68 -12.73 -14.26
N GLY A 155 -5.34 -11.46 -14.11
CA GLY A 155 -4.30 -10.78 -14.88
C GLY A 155 -2.90 -11.05 -14.35
N GLY A 156 -1.92 -10.55 -15.05
CA GLY A 156 -0.50 -10.70 -14.70
C GLY A 156 0.32 -9.54 -15.25
N ALA A 157 1.59 -9.81 -15.56
CA ALA A 157 2.53 -8.79 -15.99
C ALA A 157 2.10 -8.02 -17.25
N GLU A 158 1.32 -8.64 -18.14
CA GLU A 158 0.81 -7.97 -19.35
C GLU A 158 -0.24 -6.90 -19.03
N ASP A 159 -1.20 -7.21 -18.15
CA ASP A 159 -2.21 -6.26 -17.68
C ASP A 159 -1.53 -5.07 -17.00
N TYR A 160 -0.58 -5.36 -16.10
CA TYR A 160 0.21 -4.36 -15.41
C TYR A 160 0.92 -3.41 -16.38
N THR A 161 1.64 -3.97 -17.36
CA THR A 161 2.42 -3.17 -18.32
C THR A 161 1.52 -2.27 -19.17
N THR A 162 0.36 -2.77 -19.58
CA THR A 162 -0.60 -2.02 -20.40
C THR A 162 -1.22 -0.86 -19.63
N LYS A 163 -1.62 -1.09 -18.38
CA LYS A 163 -2.25 -0.07 -17.54
C LYS A 163 -1.26 0.99 -17.06
N MET A 164 0.01 0.63 -16.82
CA MET A 164 1.03 1.59 -16.37
C MET A 164 1.20 2.79 -17.31
N GLN A 165 0.96 2.62 -18.60
CA GLN A 165 1.07 3.72 -19.57
C GLN A 165 -0.01 4.81 -19.38
N THR A 166 -1.14 4.47 -18.78
CA THR A 166 -2.27 5.37 -18.59
C THR A 166 -2.36 5.95 -17.17
N ILE A 167 -1.89 5.22 -16.17
CA ILE A 167 -2.04 5.54 -14.74
C ILE A 167 -1.26 6.79 -14.29
N LEU A 168 -0.11 7.09 -14.89
CA LEU A 168 0.75 8.21 -14.47
C LEU A 168 0.08 9.59 -14.55
N TYR A 169 -0.91 9.77 -15.42
CA TYR A 169 -1.64 11.04 -15.55
C TYR A 169 -2.61 11.28 -14.39
N ASP A 170 -3.24 10.22 -13.90
CA ASP A 170 -4.30 10.31 -12.88
C ASP A 170 -3.73 10.64 -11.48
N PHE A 171 -2.55 10.15 -11.15
CA PHE A 171 -1.92 10.39 -9.85
C PHE A 171 -1.62 11.85 -9.55
N ARG A 172 -1.11 12.59 -10.52
CA ARG A 172 -0.80 14.02 -10.34
C ARG A 172 -2.07 14.83 -10.06
N THR A 173 -3.13 14.56 -10.81
CA THR A 173 -4.41 15.24 -10.66
C THR A 173 -5.02 14.98 -9.28
N VAL A 174 -4.97 13.72 -8.81
CA VAL A 174 -5.48 13.35 -7.50
C VAL A 174 -4.65 13.98 -6.37
N ALA A 175 -3.32 13.96 -6.47
CA ALA A 175 -2.45 14.62 -5.49
C ALA A 175 -2.74 16.12 -5.37
N GLU A 176 -2.86 16.82 -6.50
CA GLU A 176 -3.16 18.25 -6.52
C GLU A 176 -4.55 18.59 -5.94
N GLN A 177 -5.50 17.67 -6.00
CA GLN A 177 -6.83 17.85 -5.42
C GLN A 177 -6.85 17.61 -3.90
N ILE A 178 -6.16 16.58 -3.43
CA ILE A 178 -6.16 16.19 -2.01
C ILE A 178 -5.24 17.08 -1.16
N CYS A 179 -4.15 17.61 -1.73
CA CYS A 179 -3.18 18.46 -1.03
C CYS A 179 -3.55 19.96 -1.00
N LYS A 180 -4.70 20.35 -1.54
CA LYS A 180 -5.27 21.69 -1.40
C LYS A 180 -6.08 21.82 -0.12
#